data_758d4c2b98c1afdc8263ad651d494953
#
_entry.id   758d4c2b98c1afdc8263ad651d494953
#
_cell.length_a   1.000
_cell.length_b   1.000
_cell.length_c   1.000
_cell.angle_alpha   90.00
_cell.angle_beta   90.00
_cell.angle_gamma   90.00
#
_symmetry.space_group_name_H-M   'P 1'
#
loop_
_entity.id
_entity.type
_entity.pdbx_description
1 polymer ?
#
loop_
_entity_poly.entity_id
_entity_poly.type
_entity_poly.pdbx_seq_one_letter_code
_entity_poly.pdbx_strand_id
1 'polypeptide(L)'
;MKEQLIQEVQRQMLPFLNNAQLKQLQSVLEGVLSGVELSHSAGMVESAKVDTVVCFINAKRIEGCSEKTLSYYRQTIVSMLSGIEKEPQEIVTEDLRKYLTEYQTSRKSSKVTIDNIRRILSSYFSWLEDEDYIVKSPVRRIHKVKTAKVIKETYTDE
;
A
#
# COMPACT_ATOMS: atom_id res chain seq x y z
N MET A 1 -4.11 -29.82 -14.02
CA MET A 1 -4.17 -28.78 -12.98
C MET A 1 -3.25 -27.60 -13.26
N LYS A 2 -1.93 -27.79 -13.45
CA LYS A 2 -0.98 -26.72 -13.81
C LYS A 2 -1.37 -25.99 -15.09
N GLU A 3 -1.73 -26.74 -16.12
CA GLU A 3 -2.18 -26.20 -17.42
C GLU A 3 -3.43 -25.33 -17.29
N GLN A 4 -4.38 -25.73 -16.47
CA GLN A 4 -5.61 -24.97 -16.22
C GLN A 4 -5.30 -23.64 -15.50
N LEU A 5 -4.36 -23.65 -14.55
CA LEU A 5 -3.92 -22.45 -13.86
C LEU A 5 -3.22 -21.48 -14.83
N ILE A 6 -2.33 -21.99 -15.66
CA ILE A 6 -1.62 -21.19 -16.67
C ILE A 6 -2.61 -20.57 -17.66
N GLN A 7 -3.57 -21.33 -18.14
CA GLN A 7 -4.62 -20.85 -19.05
C GLN A 7 -5.48 -19.76 -18.41
N GLU A 8 -5.86 -19.94 -17.14
CA GLU A 8 -6.65 -18.94 -16.43
C GLU A 8 -5.88 -17.63 -16.21
N VAL A 9 -4.60 -17.72 -15.83
CA VAL A 9 -3.73 -16.53 -15.73
C VAL A 9 -3.61 -15.83 -17.09
N GLN A 10 -3.37 -16.57 -18.16
CA GLN A 10 -3.30 -15.99 -19.51
C GLN A 10 -4.61 -15.31 -19.90
N ARG A 11 -5.74 -15.95 -19.62
CA ARG A 11 -7.06 -15.40 -19.92
C ARG A 11 -7.31 -14.07 -19.21
N GLN A 12 -6.93 -13.97 -17.95
CA GLN A 12 -7.08 -12.74 -17.17
C GLN A 12 -6.12 -11.65 -17.64
N MET A 13 -4.97 -12.02 -18.19
CA MET A 13 -3.97 -11.07 -18.68
C MET A 13 -4.17 -10.64 -20.15
N LEU A 14 -5.08 -11.28 -20.88
CA LEU A 14 -5.40 -10.96 -22.28
C LEU A 14 -5.66 -9.47 -22.54
N PRO A 15 -6.42 -8.75 -21.69
CA PRO A 15 -6.69 -7.33 -21.91
C PRO A 15 -5.47 -6.43 -21.75
N PHE A 16 -4.41 -6.91 -21.09
CA PHE A 16 -3.26 -6.11 -20.68
C PHE A 16 -1.97 -6.40 -21.43
N LEU A 17 -1.88 -7.57 -22.08
CA LEU A 17 -0.67 -8.04 -22.73
C LEU A 17 -0.92 -8.34 -24.22
N ASN A 18 0.08 -8.08 -25.05
CA ASN A 18 0.08 -8.51 -26.43
C ASN A 18 0.43 -10.01 -26.56
N ASN A 19 0.26 -10.58 -27.76
CA ASN A 19 0.49 -12.00 -28.00
C ASN A 19 1.93 -12.46 -27.70
N ALA A 20 2.93 -11.63 -27.97
CA ALA A 20 4.33 -11.94 -27.66
C ALA A 20 4.58 -11.98 -26.14
N GLN A 21 4.01 -11.05 -25.41
CA GLN A 21 4.12 -10.99 -23.95
C GLN A 21 3.34 -12.14 -23.27
N LEU A 22 2.17 -12.54 -23.81
CA LEU A 22 1.42 -13.70 -23.32
C LEU A 22 2.20 -15.00 -23.50
N LYS A 23 2.87 -15.15 -24.63
CA LYS A 23 3.74 -16.31 -24.90
C LYS A 23 4.95 -16.36 -23.96
N GLN A 24 5.54 -15.21 -23.67
CA GLN A 24 6.62 -15.09 -22.70
C GLN A 24 6.13 -15.41 -21.27
N LEU A 25 4.96 -14.91 -20.89
CA LEU A 25 4.32 -15.20 -19.61
C LEU A 25 4.07 -16.71 -19.45
N GLN A 26 3.57 -17.36 -20.48
CA GLN A 26 3.36 -18.81 -20.49
C GLN A 26 4.65 -19.56 -20.21
N SER A 27 5.72 -19.24 -20.94
CA SER A 27 7.03 -19.88 -20.78
C SER A 27 7.58 -19.72 -19.36
N VAL A 28 7.43 -18.53 -18.76
CA VAL A 28 7.86 -18.26 -17.38
C VAL A 28 7.03 -19.07 -16.39
N LEU A 29 5.71 -19.11 -16.55
CA LEU A 29 4.82 -19.89 -15.68
C LEU A 29 5.09 -21.39 -15.76
N GLU A 30 5.31 -21.93 -16.94
CA GLU A 30 5.67 -23.34 -17.14
C GLU A 30 7.01 -23.66 -16.46
N GLY A 31 8.00 -22.78 -16.58
CA GLY A 31 9.29 -22.93 -15.91
C GLY A 31 9.19 -22.89 -14.38
N VAL A 32 8.49 -21.93 -13.85
CA VAL A 32 8.32 -21.77 -12.39
C VAL A 32 7.50 -22.92 -11.80
N LEU A 33 6.43 -23.33 -12.48
CA LEU A 33 5.52 -24.38 -11.99
C LEU A 33 6.05 -25.80 -12.25
N SER A 34 7.11 -25.97 -13.05
CA SER A 34 7.67 -27.31 -13.33
C SER A 34 8.17 -28.04 -12.10
N GLY A 35 8.74 -27.29 -11.14
CA GLY A 35 9.24 -27.82 -9.87
C GLY A 35 8.26 -27.80 -8.69
N VAL A 36 7.03 -27.35 -8.91
CA VAL A 36 6.02 -27.20 -7.84
C VAL A 36 4.95 -28.28 -7.96
N GLU A 37 4.71 -29.04 -6.89
CA GLU A 37 3.54 -29.91 -6.81
C GLU A 37 2.34 -29.09 -6.34
N LEU A 38 1.36 -28.91 -7.27
CA LEU A 38 0.09 -28.27 -6.93
C LEU A 38 -0.83 -29.33 -6.30
N SER A 39 -1.00 -29.30 -4.99
CA SER A 39 -2.02 -30.07 -4.31
C SER A 39 -3.32 -29.24 -4.22
N HIS A 40 -4.45 -29.86 -4.56
CA HIS A 40 -5.75 -29.35 -4.14
C HIS A 40 -5.88 -29.53 -2.63
N SER A 41 -5.38 -28.59 -1.86
CA SER A 41 -5.90 -28.49 -0.51
C SER A 41 -7.23 -27.72 -0.60
N ALA A 42 -8.32 -28.46 -0.69
CA ALA A 42 -9.64 -27.97 -0.30
C ALA A 42 -9.68 -27.84 1.23
N GLY A 43 -8.63 -27.30 1.81
CA GLY A 43 -8.54 -26.85 3.18
C GLY A 43 -8.56 -25.34 3.12
N MET A 44 -9.63 -24.74 3.60
CA MET A 44 -9.57 -23.40 4.11
C MET A 44 -8.40 -23.39 5.11
N VAL A 45 -7.20 -23.10 4.62
CA VAL A 45 -6.25 -22.41 5.45
C VAL A 45 -6.93 -21.06 5.64
N GLU A 46 -7.65 -20.87 6.73
CA GLU A 46 -7.71 -19.57 7.34
C GLU A 46 -6.23 -19.21 7.55
N SER A 47 -5.64 -18.65 6.53
CA SER A 47 -4.44 -17.87 6.64
C SER A 47 -4.81 -16.85 7.70
N ALA A 48 -4.28 -17.04 8.91
CA ALA A 48 -4.44 -16.08 9.97
C ALA A 48 -4.08 -14.74 9.34
N LYS A 49 -5.10 -13.89 9.15
CA LYS A 49 -4.98 -12.64 8.42
C LYS A 49 -3.90 -11.83 9.12
N VAL A 50 -2.73 -11.74 8.51
CA VAL A 50 -1.59 -11.04 9.10
C VAL A 50 -2.00 -9.59 9.25
N ASP A 51 -2.04 -9.10 10.49
CA ASP A 51 -2.29 -7.69 10.75
C ASP A 51 -1.04 -6.88 10.37
N THR A 52 -1.05 -6.39 9.14
CA THR A 52 0.04 -5.61 8.58
C THR A 52 0.30 -4.31 9.33
N VAL A 53 -0.72 -3.76 9.99
CA VAL A 53 -0.55 -2.55 10.82
C VAL A 53 0.29 -2.87 12.05
N VAL A 54 -0.01 -3.97 12.73
CA VAL A 54 0.79 -4.42 13.90
C VAL A 54 2.22 -4.72 13.49
N CYS A 55 2.43 -5.42 12.38
CA CYS A 55 3.75 -5.72 11.86
C CYS A 55 4.54 -4.45 11.52
N PHE A 56 3.91 -3.48 10.87
CA PHE A 56 4.52 -2.19 10.55
C PHE A 56 4.91 -1.43 11.82
N ILE A 57 4.03 -1.33 12.81
CA ILE A 57 4.30 -0.64 14.07
C ILE A 57 5.47 -1.31 14.81
N ASN A 58 5.53 -2.63 14.83
CA ASN A 58 6.65 -3.36 15.43
C ASN A 58 7.97 -3.09 14.69
N ALA A 59 7.96 -3.06 13.37
CA ALA A 59 9.14 -2.71 12.57
C ALA A 59 9.63 -1.30 12.90
N LYS A 60 8.74 -0.32 12.98
CA LYS A 60 9.08 1.07 13.35
C LYS A 60 9.55 1.20 14.80
N ARG A 61 9.05 0.37 15.70
CA ARG A 61 9.53 0.32 17.09
C ARG A 61 10.99 -0.12 17.16
N ILE A 62 11.35 -1.14 16.40
CA ILE A 62 12.75 -1.63 16.31
C ILE A 62 13.67 -0.55 15.71
N GLU A 63 13.17 0.24 14.76
CA GLU A 63 13.90 1.37 14.18
C GLU A 63 14.10 2.55 15.16
N GLY A 64 13.52 2.50 16.34
CA GLY A 64 13.70 3.49 17.40
C GLY A 64 12.66 4.60 17.44
N CYS A 65 11.50 4.45 16.77
CA CYS A 65 10.40 5.39 16.88
C CYS A 65 9.82 5.43 18.30
N SER A 66 9.48 6.63 18.79
CA SER A 66 8.84 6.80 20.09
C SER A 66 7.41 6.24 20.09
N GLU A 67 6.93 5.82 21.28
CA GLU A 67 5.56 5.32 21.44
C GLU A 67 4.49 6.34 21.01
N LYS A 68 4.73 7.62 21.23
CA LYS A 68 3.85 8.71 20.76
C LYS A 68 3.77 8.76 19.25
N THR A 69 4.89 8.63 18.55
CA THR A 69 4.95 8.58 17.09
C THR A 69 4.24 7.32 16.55
N LEU A 70 4.47 6.17 17.16
CA LEU A 70 3.84 4.91 16.79
C LEU A 70 2.32 4.95 16.98
N SER A 71 1.83 5.54 18.05
CA SER A 71 0.40 5.74 18.29
C SER A 71 -0.23 6.61 17.20
N TYR A 72 0.43 7.68 16.81
CA TYR A 72 -0.02 8.56 15.75
C TYR A 72 -0.04 7.86 14.38
N TYR A 73 0.99 7.10 14.06
CA TYR A 73 1.06 6.27 12.85
C TYR A 73 -0.08 5.27 12.81
N ARG A 74 -0.28 4.53 13.89
CA ARG A 74 -1.36 3.55 13.99
C ARG A 74 -2.74 4.17 13.78
N GLN A 75 -3.05 5.26 14.47
CA GLN A 75 -4.32 5.97 14.31
C GLN A 75 -4.56 6.42 12.88
N THR A 76 -3.56 6.99 12.24
CA THR A 76 -3.65 7.48 10.87
C THR A 76 -3.92 6.35 9.88
N ILE A 77 -3.19 5.24 10.01
CA ILE A 77 -3.35 4.08 9.12
C ILE A 77 -4.70 3.39 9.34
N VAL A 78 -5.09 3.16 10.58
CA VAL A 78 -6.38 2.54 10.91
C VAL A 78 -7.54 3.40 10.42
N SER A 79 -7.48 4.73 10.58
CA SER A 79 -8.50 5.65 10.07
C SER A 79 -8.61 5.58 8.55
N MET A 80 -7.50 5.48 7.84
CA MET A 80 -7.48 5.33 6.38
C MET A 80 -8.10 3.99 5.95
N LEU A 81 -7.69 2.89 6.56
CA LEU A 81 -8.22 1.57 6.24
C LEU A 81 -9.73 1.46 6.51
N SER A 82 -10.19 2.04 7.61
CA SER A 82 -11.63 2.10 7.94
C SER A 82 -12.42 2.99 6.97
N GLY A 83 -11.83 4.10 6.53
CA GLY A 83 -12.48 5.03 5.60
C GLY A 83 -12.58 4.52 4.17
N ILE A 84 -11.59 3.73 3.73
CA ILE A 84 -11.56 3.17 2.36
C ILE A 84 -12.30 1.82 2.30
N GLU A 85 -12.38 1.08 3.41
CA GLU A 85 -13.04 -0.23 3.52
C GLU A 85 -12.49 -1.28 2.54
N LYS A 86 -11.19 -1.22 2.26
CA LYS A 86 -10.46 -2.18 1.42
C LYS A 86 -9.27 -2.75 2.17
N GLU A 87 -8.85 -3.95 1.76
CA GLU A 87 -7.58 -4.50 2.21
C GLU A 87 -6.41 -3.67 1.65
N PRO A 88 -5.27 -3.59 2.37
CA PRO A 88 -4.13 -2.80 1.91
C PRO A 88 -3.66 -3.15 0.49
N GLN A 89 -3.77 -4.42 0.10
CA GLN A 89 -3.38 -4.91 -1.22
C GLN A 89 -4.31 -4.44 -2.34
N GLU A 90 -5.55 -4.08 -2.01
CA GLU A 90 -6.58 -3.66 -2.98
C GLU A 90 -6.66 -2.14 -3.15
N ILE A 91 -5.96 -1.38 -2.30
CA ILE A 91 -5.97 0.07 -2.32
C ILE A 91 -5.16 0.57 -3.52
N VAL A 92 -5.79 1.41 -4.33
CA VAL A 92 -5.17 2.08 -5.47
C VAL A 92 -4.98 3.58 -5.19
N THR A 93 -4.17 4.24 -6.03
CA THR A 93 -3.85 5.66 -5.86
C THR A 93 -5.10 6.55 -5.79
N GLU A 94 -6.12 6.28 -6.60
CA GLU A 94 -7.36 7.05 -6.61
C GLU A 94 -8.15 6.92 -5.30
N ASP A 95 -8.14 5.76 -4.66
CA ASP A 95 -8.77 5.56 -3.34
C ASP A 95 -8.13 6.49 -2.30
N LEU A 96 -6.81 6.61 -2.32
CA LEU A 96 -6.07 7.49 -1.41
C LEU A 96 -6.29 8.97 -1.72
N ARG A 97 -6.34 9.36 -2.98
CA ARG A 97 -6.67 10.75 -3.37
C ARG A 97 -8.05 11.13 -2.89
N LYS A 98 -9.03 10.27 -3.11
CA LYS A 98 -10.40 10.47 -2.64
C LYS A 98 -10.44 10.58 -1.11
N TYR A 99 -9.81 9.66 -0.40
CA TYR A 99 -9.73 9.68 1.06
C TYR A 99 -9.13 10.99 1.60
N LEU A 100 -8.00 11.44 1.05
CA LEU A 100 -7.35 12.67 1.49
C LEU A 100 -8.20 13.91 1.20
N THR A 101 -8.89 13.94 0.06
CA THR A 101 -9.79 15.03 -0.31
C THR A 101 -11.01 15.09 0.61
N GLU A 102 -11.64 13.97 0.87
CA GLU A 102 -12.77 13.86 1.78
C GLU A 102 -12.37 14.20 3.23
N TYR A 103 -11.20 13.75 3.67
CA TYR A 103 -10.68 14.07 4.99
C TYR A 103 -10.46 15.59 5.14
N GLN A 104 -9.86 16.24 4.15
CA GLN A 104 -9.63 17.67 4.15
C GLN A 104 -10.96 18.46 4.20
N THR A 105 -11.94 18.06 3.40
CA THR A 105 -13.24 18.73 3.29
C THR A 105 -14.08 18.53 4.56
N SER A 106 -14.19 17.30 5.04
CA SER A 106 -15.07 16.98 6.18
C SER A 106 -14.53 17.52 7.51
N ARG A 107 -13.22 17.52 7.70
CA ARG A 107 -12.56 17.98 8.94
C ARG A 107 -11.99 19.38 8.85
N LYS A 108 -12.11 20.04 7.70
CA LYS A 108 -11.51 21.36 7.42
C LYS A 108 -10.01 21.40 7.79
N SER A 109 -9.30 20.32 7.49
CA SER A 109 -7.91 20.15 7.85
C SER A 109 -7.00 21.05 7.01
N SER A 110 -5.92 21.51 7.61
CA SER A 110 -4.89 22.27 6.91
C SER A 110 -4.13 21.41 5.90
N LYS A 111 -3.52 22.06 4.90
CA LYS A 111 -2.63 21.38 3.95
C LYS A 111 -1.45 20.68 4.64
N VAL A 112 -0.96 21.23 5.75
CA VAL A 112 0.10 20.61 6.57
C VAL A 112 -0.35 19.29 7.16
N THR A 113 -1.58 19.24 7.69
CA THR A 113 -2.17 18.00 8.22
C THR A 113 -2.30 16.94 7.14
N ILE A 114 -2.79 17.30 5.97
CA ILE A 114 -2.92 16.39 4.82
C ILE A 114 -1.55 15.88 4.38
N ASP A 115 -0.52 16.73 4.32
CA ASP A 115 0.83 16.27 3.97
C ASP A 115 1.43 15.34 5.02
N ASN A 116 1.17 15.56 6.30
CA ASN A 116 1.57 14.67 7.37
C ASN A 116 0.92 13.28 7.24
N ILE A 117 -0.39 13.25 6.97
CA ILE A 117 -1.09 11.99 6.71
C ILE A 117 -0.49 11.28 5.49
N ARG A 118 -0.27 12.00 4.39
CA ARG A 118 0.37 11.45 3.19
C ARG A 118 1.73 10.83 3.48
N ARG A 119 2.56 11.48 4.29
CA ARG A 119 3.89 10.97 4.70
C ARG A 119 3.78 9.66 5.49
N ILE A 120 2.85 9.58 6.41
CA ILE A 120 2.62 8.36 7.20
C ILE A 120 2.15 7.23 6.31
N LEU A 121 1.19 7.49 5.42
CA LEU A 121 0.71 6.50 4.45
C LEU A 121 1.81 6.07 3.48
N SER A 122 2.65 7.02 3.04
CA SER A 122 3.82 6.70 2.21
C SER A 122 4.78 5.75 2.91
N SER A 123 5.07 5.98 4.18
CA SER A 123 5.91 5.09 4.99
C SER A 123 5.32 3.69 5.13
N TYR A 124 4.02 3.60 5.39
CA TYR A 124 3.32 2.32 5.52
C TYR A 124 3.30 1.51 4.22
N PHE A 125 2.91 2.13 3.11
CA PHE A 125 2.84 1.44 1.83
C PHE A 125 4.22 1.13 1.25
N SER A 126 5.25 1.94 1.51
CA SER A 126 6.62 1.60 1.15
C SER A 126 7.12 0.38 1.94
N TRP A 127 6.79 0.29 3.21
CA TRP A 127 7.09 -0.89 4.01
C TRP A 127 6.34 -2.14 3.49
N LEU A 128 5.07 -2.02 3.09
CA LEU A 128 4.34 -3.13 2.46
C LEU A 128 4.99 -3.59 1.15
N GLU A 129 5.50 -2.66 0.36
CA GLU A 129 6.24 -2.96 -0.88
C GLU A 129 7.56 -3.68 -0.56
N ASP A 130 8.32 -3.20 0.43
CA ASP A 130 9.60 -3.79 0.85
C ASP A 130 9.44 -5.20 1.43
N GLU A 131 8.32 -5.48 2.09
CA GLU A 131 7.96 -6.80 2.65
C GLU A 131 7.19 -7.71 1.66
N ASP A 132 7.10 -7.32 0.41
CA ASP A 132 6.43 -8.08 -0.66
C ASP A 132 4.91 -8.33 -0.44
N TYR A 133 4.25 -7.55 0.40
CA TYR A 133 2.79 -7.60 0.53
C TYR A 133 2.06 -6.95 -0.64
N ILE A 134 2.70 -5.97 -1.29
CA ILE A 134 2.21 -5.29 -2.48
C ILE A 134 3.35 -5.14 -3.49
N VAL A 135 3.01 -5.06 -4.77
CA VAL A 135 4.00 -4.92 -5.85
C VAL A 135 4.52 -3.49 -5.93
N LYS A 136 3.65 -2.50 -5.73
CA LYS A 136 3.98 -1.08 -5.86
C LYS A 136 3.14 -0.23 -4.93
N SER A 137 3.80 0.70 -4.25
CA SER A 137 3.12 1.65 -3.37
C SER A 137 2.14 2.55 -4.14
N PRO A 138 0.85 2.59 -3.76
CA PRO A 138 -0.14 3.48 -4.38
C PRO A 138 0.09 4.96 -4.04
N VAL A 139 0.84 5.26 -2.97
CA VAL A 139 1.16 6.65 -2.56
C VAL A 139 2.24 7.27 -3.42
N ARG A 140 3.00 6.49 -4.17
CA ARG A 140 4.13 6.94 -4.99
C ARG A 140 3.76 8.05 -5.97
N ARG A 141 2.53 8.06 -6.48
CA ARG A 141 2.00 9.07 -7.41
C ARG A 141 1.37 10.28 -6.72
N ILE A 142 1.30 10.28 -5.40
CA ILE A 142 0.76 11.40 -4.63
C ILE A 142 1.94 12.25 -4.15
N HIS A 143 2.11 13.39 -4.79
CA HIS A 143 3.22 14.28 -4.49
C HIS A 143 2.98 15.10 -3.22
N LYS A 144 4.06 15.66 -2.69
CA LYS A 144 4.03 16.55 -1.53
C LYS A 144 3.02 17.68 -1.75
N VAL A 145 2.19 17.91 -0.74
CA VAL A 145 1.25 19.02 -0.74
C VAL A 145 2.03 20.33 -0.58
N LYS A 146 1.83 21.26 -1.51
CA LYS A 146 2.44 22.58 -1.45
C LYS A 146 1.81 23.37 -0.30
N THR A 147 2.60 23.69 0.71
CA THR A 147 2.22 24.59 1.79
C THR A 147 2.89 25.94 1.57
N ALA A 148 2.19 27.03 1.86
CA ALA A 148 2.81 28.35 1.87
C ALA A 148 3.93 28.35 2.92
N LYS A 149 5.15 28.79 2.53
CA LYS A 149 6.20 29.06 3.50
C LYS A 149 5.74 30.25 4.33
N VAL A 150 5.38 30.03 5.59
CA VAL A 150 5.27 31.10 6.56
C VAL A 150 6.70 31.53 6.85
N ILE A 151 7.09 32.69 6.33
CA ILE A 151 8.31 33.35 6.73
C ILE A 151 8.03 33.81 8.17
N LYS A 152 8.63 33.12 9.16
CA LYS A 152 8.71 33.67 10.50
C LYS A 152 9.61 34.89 10.42
N GLU A 153 9.02 36.07 10.55
CA GLU A 153 9.80 37.27 10.83
C GLU A 153 10.52 37.04 12.17
N THR A 154 11.82 36.87 12.10
CA THR A 154 12.66 36.96 13.30
C THR A 154 12.66 38.43 13.69
N TYR A 155 11.99 38.74 14.77
CA TYR A 155 12.20 40.02 15.45
C TYR A 155 13.67 40.07 15.91
N THR A 156 14.47 40.92 15.30
CA THR A 156 15.72 41.38 15.87
C THR A 156 15.34 42.42 16.92
N ASP A 157 15.44 42.05 18.19
CA ASP A 157 15.48 43.02 19.30
C ASP A 157 16.78 43.80 19.16
N GLU A 158 16.66 45.13 18.95
CA GLU A 158 17.73 46.09 19.26
C GLU A 158 17.75 46.40 20.75
#